data_c4a1c75c8ea5a9cc065d4f606ffd4ec6
#
_entry.id   c4a1c75c8ea5a9cc065d4f606ffd4ec6
#
_cell.length_a   1.000
_cell.length_b   1.000
_cell.length_c   1.000
_cell.angle_alpha   90.00
_cell.angle_beta   90.00
_cell.angle_gamma   90.00
#
_symmetry.space_group_name_H-M   'P 1'
#
loop_
_entity.id
_entity.type
_entity.pdbx_description
1 polymer ?
#
loop_
_entity_poly.entity_id
_entity_poly.type
_entity_poly.pdbx_seq_one_letter_code
_entity_poly.pdbx_strand_id
1 'polypeptide(L)'
;IDEIRRLSTFFSLSVSDGGSRVAIIDCADYLNVNAANALLKTLEEPPKNTVFLLISHNPESLLPTVKSRCRELRLNELSKQNLFSALKQINVAIPENDKEIYSLLGGGSVGKCIRLLKYDGADIYRCILSFLNQLPNLNGFELEKFVATFSGTKNRGRLELLIELLNLSVARASKAGVLGPNLTDQIVKDEIGIFQKLCPNPNVAKKWAELAQTQSKNLNHGLSVNLDPGSMILDTFFRIEDCAKTI
;
A
#
# COMPACT_ATOMS: atom_id res chain seq x y z
N ILE A 1 8.14 24.79 5.26
CA ILE A 1 8.73 25.99 4.58
C ILE A 1 10.23 26.07 4.87
N ASP A 2 10.66 25.91 6.10
CA ASP A 2 12.06 26.09 6.49
C ASP A 2 13.00 25.06 5.85
N GLU A 3 12.57 23.83 5.68
CA GLU A 3 13.33 22.81 4.95
C GLU A 3 13.54 23.19 3.47
N ILE A 4 12.53 23.76 2.82
CA ILE A 4 12.68 24.26 1.43
C ILE A 4 13.60 25.48 1.36
N ARG A 5 13.58 26.36 2.37
CA ARG A 5 14.54 27.49 2.45
C ARG A 5 15.97 27.01 2.65
N ARG A 6 16.18 25.94 3.43
CA ARG A 6 17.51 25.31 3.58
C ARG A 6 18.07 24.78 2.27
N LEU A 7 17.21 24.30 1.34
CA LEU A 7 17.66 23.90 0.00
C LEU A 7 18.31 25.08 -0.76
N SER A 8 17.73 26.27 -0.67
CA SER A 8 18.32 27.46 -1.32
C SER A 8 19.70 27.74 -0.76
N THR A 9 19.90 27.62 0.55
CA THR A 9 21.22 27.76 1.19
C THR A 9 22.18 26.65 0.76
N PHE A 10 21.72 25.39 0.71
CA PHE A 10 22.50 24.25 0.23
C PHE A 10 23.00 24.48 -1.20
N PHE A 11 22.17 25.05 -2.07
CA PHE A 11 22.54 25.32 -3.45
C PHE A 11 23.40 26.57 -3.63
N SER A 12 23.46 27.48 -2.65
CA SER A 12 24.36 28.66 -2.68
C SER A 12 25.79 28.31 -2.30
N LEU A 13 26.06 27.21 -1.64
CA LEU A 13 27.38 26.75 -1.28
C LEU A 13 28.20 26.44 -2.55
N SER A 14 29.50 26.76 -2.61
CA SER A 14 30.35 26.35 -3.73
C SER A 14 30.63 24.84 -3.69
N VAL A 15 30.65 24.17 -4.86
CA VAL A 15 31.13 22.80 -4.97
C VAL A 15 32.62 22.85 -5.27
N SER A 16 33.46 22.33 -4.39
CA SER A 16 34.91 22.35 -4.52
C SER A 16 35.44 21.56 -5.72
N ASP A 17 34.72 20.55 -6.19
CA ASP A 17 35.21 19.56 -7.16
C ASP A 17 34.44 19.55 -8.50
N GLY A 18 33.73 20.60 -8.86
CA GLY A 18 32.97 20.65 -10.13
C GLY A 18 31.82 19.66 -10.29
N GLY A 19 31.43 18.98 -9.22
CA GLY A 19 30.36 17.99 -9.22
C GLY A 19 28.95 18.59 -9.37
N SER A 20 27.94 17.74 -9.49
CA SER A 20 26.53 18.12 -9.51
C SER A 20 25.90 17.99 -8.13
N ARG A 21 24.95 18.86 -7.82
CA ARG A 21 24.12 18.78 -6.61
C ARG A 21 22.79 18.19 -6.95
N VAL A 22 22.33 17.27 -6.12
CA VAL A 22 21.04 16.63 -6.30
C VAL A 22 20.19 16.86 -5.04
N ALA A 23 18.99 17.39 -5.21
CA ALA A 23 17.99 17.44 -4.16
C ALA A 23 16.85 16.49 -4.48
N ILE A 24 16.53 15.60 -3.53
CA ILE A 24 15.41 14.69 -3.63
C ILE A 24 14.34 15.18 -2.65
N ILE A 25 13.14 15.47 -3.18
CA ILE A 25 11.96 15.82 -2.39
C ILE A 25 11.02 14.64 -2.48
N ASP A 26 11.01 13.83 -1.43
CA ASP A 26 10.13 12.66 -1.32
C ASP A 26 8.75 13.09 -0.84
N CYS A 27 7.71 12.60 -1.52
CA CYS A 27 6.32 13.00 -1.36
C CYS A 27 6.07 14.50 -1.58
N ALA A 28 6.44 15.03 -2.76
CA ALA A 28 6.21 16.42 -3.15
C ALA A 28 4.72 16.82 -3.12
N ASP A 29 3.80 15.85 -3.22
CA ASP A 29 2.37 16.01 -3.07
C ASP A 29 1.92 16.36 -1.63
N TYR A 30 2.77 16.17 -0.61
CA TYR A 30 2.52 16.63 0.76
C TYR A 30 3.05 18.05 1.05
N LEU A 31 3.67 18.71 0.09
CA LEU A 31 4.06 20.10 0.26
C LEU A 31 2.83 20.99 0.43
N ASN A 32 2.80 21.78 1.49
CA ASN A 32 1.79 22.82 1.59
C ASN A 32 2.05 23.92 0.55
N VAL A 33 1.04 24.72 0.25
CA VAL A 33 1.06 25.77 -0.80
C VAL A 33 2.26 26.70 -0.63
N ASN A 34 2.60 27.09 0.61
CA ASN A 34 3.70 28.00 0.89
C ASN A 34 5.07 27.36 0.63
N ALA A 35 5.25 26.08 0.96
CA ALA A 35 6.46 25.33 0.67
C ALA A 35 6.64 25.11 -0.84
N ALA A 36 5.55 24.74 -1.54
CA ALA A 36 5.55 24.57 -2.98
C ALA A 36 5.90 25.92 -3.69
N ASN A 37 5.30 27.03 -3.25
CA ASN A 37 5.62 28.36 -3.79
C ASN A 37 7.08 28.78 -3.50
N ALA A 38 7.63 28.45 -2.34
CA ALA A 38 9.03 28.72 -2.03
C ALA A 38 10.00 27.97 -2.95
N LEU A 39 9.59 26.79 -3.47
CA LEU A 39 10.39 26.00 -4.41
C LEU A 39 10.40 26.59 -5.82
N LEU A 40 9.34 27.31 -6.23
CA LEU A 40 9.17 27.81 -7.60
C LEU A 40 10.36 28.63 -8.07
N LYS A 41 10.88 29.53 -7.23
CA LYS A 41 12.02 30.37 -7.61
C LYS A 41 13.25 29.54 -8.01
N THR A 42 13.51 28.48 -7.27
CA THR A 42 14.66 27.58 -7.53
C THR A 42 14.42 26.66 -8.73
N LEU A 43 13.15 26.33 -9.02
CA LEU A 43 12.78 25.56 -10.21
C LEU A 43 12.82 26.41 -11.50
N GLU A 44 12.54 27.72 -11.40
CA GLU A 44 12.61 28.65 -12.52
C GLU A 44 14.06 28.94 -12.93
N GLU A 45 14.91 29.20 -11.95
CA GLU A 45 16.31 29.55 -12.13
C GLU A 45 17.22 28.59 -11.33
N PRO A 46 17.33 27.33 -11.77
CA PRO A 46 18.12 26.36 -11.03
C PRO A 46 19.60 26.75 -11.08
N PRO A 47 20.30 26.68 -9.93
CA PRO A 47 21.75 26.90 -9.90
C PRO A 47 22.48 25.93 -10.82
N LYS A 48 23.65 26.37 -11.34
CA LYS A 48 24.47 25.53 -12.23
C LYS A 48 24.77 24.16 -11.59
N ASN A 49 24.77 23.11 -12.39
CA ASN A 49 25.03 21.73 -11.97
C ASN A 49 24.09 21.23 -10.85
N THR A 50 22.80 21.58 -10.93
CA THR A 50 21.79 21.16 -9.95
C THR A 50 20.71 20.34 -10.60
N VAL A 51 20.31 19.27 -9.93
CA VAL A 51 19.18 18.39 -10.33
C VAL A 51 18.19 18.31 -9.17
N PHE A 52 16.91 18.54 -9.46
CA PHE A 52 15.81 18.31 -8.54
C PHE A 52 15.07 17.04 -8.95
N LEU A 53 14.88 16.12 -8.00
CA LEU A 53 14.04 14.95 -8.16
C LEU A 53 12.84 15.09 -7.20
N LEU A 54 11.66 15.40 -7.78
CA LEU A 54 10.42 15.48 -7.03
C LEU A 54 9.67 14.17 -7.20
N ILE A 55 9.50 13.43 -6.11
CA ILE A 55 8.74 12.17 -6.10
C ILE A 55 7.31 12.51 -5.70
N SER A 56 6.34 12.07 -6.50
CA SER A 56 4.91 12.24 -6.23
C SER A 56 4.16 10.95 -6.53
N HIS A 57 3.30 10.56 -5.61
CA HIS A 57 2.38 9.42 -5.77
C HIS A 57 1.02 9.86 -6.32
N ASN A 58 0.71 11.17 -6.23
CA ASN A 58 -0.49 11.78 -6.78
C ASN A 58 -0.12 13.07 -7.54
N PRO A 59 0.40 12.96 -8.78
CA PRO A 59 0.83 14.13 -9.56
C PRO A 59 -0.27 15.17 -9.79
N GLU A 60 -1.55 14.76 -9.72
CA GLU A 60 -2.67 15.69 -9.91
C GLU A 60 -2.86 16.66 -8.73
N SER A 61 -2.35 16.30 -7.54
CA SER A 61 -2.38 17.18 -6.35
C SER A 61 -1.29 18.25 -6.35
N LEU A 62 -0.28 18.11 -7.21
CA LEU A 62 0.79 19.12 -7.33
C LEU A 62 0.26 20.40 -7.98
N LEU A 63 0.78 21.54 -7.49
CA LEU A 63 0.46 22.84 -8.10
C LEU A 63 0.82 22.84 -9.59
N PRO A 64 -0.07 23.32 -10.46
CA PRO A 64 0.20 23.43 -11.91
C PRO A 64 1.49 24.19 -12.21
N THR A 65 1.83 25.18 -11.39
CA THR A 65 3.05 25.98 -11.47
C THR A 65 4.33 25.17 -11.22
N VAL A 66 4.28 24.16 -10.36
CA VAL A 66 5.37 23.21 -10.13
C VAL A 66 5.46 22.22 -11.31
N LYS A 67 4.33 21.62 -11.70
CA LYS A 67 4.27 20.66 -12.83
C LYS A 67 4.83 21.25 -14.13
N SER A 68 4.50 22.51 -14.45
CA SER A 68 4.94 23.17 -15.70
C SER A 68 6.45 23.41 -15.78
N ARG A 69 7.16 23.34 -14.65
CA ARG A 69 8.63 23.55 -14.55
C ARG A 69 9.41 22.27 -14.37
N CYS A 70 8.70 21.14 -14.30
CA CYS A 70 9.31 19.81 -14.14
C CYS A 70 9.10 18.97 -15.40
N ARG A 71 10.09 18.14 -15.71
CA ARG A 71 9.93 17.08 -16.70
C ARG A 71 9.37 15.85 -15.99
N GLU A 72 8.22 15.35 -16.42
CA GLU A 72 7.60 14.17 -15.86
C GLU A 72 8.33 12.90 -16.32
N LEU A 73 8.68 12.04 -15.36
CA LEU A 73 9.14 10.69 -15.59
C LEU A 73 8.18 9.72 -14.90
N ARG A 74 7.39 9.00 -15.68
CA ARG A 74 6.46 7.99 -15.16
C ARG A 74 7.20 6.69 -14.88
N LEU A 75 7.14 6.24 -13.66
CA LEU A 75 7.67 4.95 -13.23
C LEU A 75 6.51 3.95 -13.20
N ASN A 76 6.59 2.92 -14.04
CA ASN A 76 5.62 1.85 -14.07
C ASN A 76 5.98 0.73 -13.09
N GLU A 77 5.00 -0.11 -12.75
CA GLU A 77 5.21 -1.34 -12.01
C GLU A 77 6.24 -2.23 -12.72
N LEU A 78 7.12 -2.84 -11.93
CA LEU A 78 8.11 -3.77 -12.47
C LEU A 78 7.43 -5.08 -12.87
N SER A 79 7.87 -5.65 -13.99
CA SER A 79 7.53 -7.03 -14.31
C SER A 79 8.06 -7.97 -13.24
N LYS A 80 7.48 -9.17 -13.10
CA LYS A 80 7.92 -10.20 -12.15
C LYS A 80 9.43 -10.46 -12.23
N GLN A 81 9.98 -10.57 -13.44
CA GLN A 81 11.41 -10.79 -13.65
C GLN A 81 12.27 -9.62 -13.16
N ASN A 82 11.87 -8.39 -13.50
CA ASN A 82 12.59 -7.18 -13.09
C ASN A 82 12.49 -6.95 -11.59
N LEU A 83 11.35 -7.27 -10.97
CA LEU A 83 11.14 -7.19 -9.52
C LEU A 83 12.13 -8.10 -8.78
N PHE A 84 12.22 -9.38 -9.18
CA PHE A 84 13.15 -10.31 -8.55
C PHE A 84 14.62 -9.99 -8.84
N SER A 85 14.92 -9.47 -10.02
CA SER A 85 16.28 -8.99 -10.33
C SER A 85 16.67 -7.81 -9.44
N ALA A 86 15.76 -6.84 -9.24
CA ALA A 86 16.00 -5.70 -8.37
C ALA A 86 16.16 -6.12 -6.89
N LEU A 87 15.32 -7.04 -6.40
CA LEU A 87 15.45 -7.58 -5.04
C LEU A 87 16.78 -8.30 -4.84
N LYS A 88 17.22 -9.07 -5.82
CA LYS A 88 18.53 -9.75 -5.79
C LYS A 88 19.69 -8.76 -5.76
N GLN A 89 19.63 -7.65 -6.50
CA GLN A 89 20.67 -6.60 -6.50
C GLN A 89 20.87 -5.96 -5.12
N ILE A 90 19.80 -5.87 -4.33
CA ILE A 90 19.86 -5.34 -2.96
C ILE A 90 19.98 -6.43 -1.89
N ASN A 91 20.36 -7.66 -2.30
CA ASN A 91 20.55 -8.82 -1.41
C ASN A 91 19.31 -9.22 -0.60
N VAL A 92 18.10 -8.99 -1.13
CA VAL A 92 16.85 -9.45 -0.54
C VAL A 92 16.43 -10.76 -1.19
N ALA A 93 16.40 -11.85 -0.40
CA ALA A 93 15.97 -13.17 -0.85
C ALA A 93 14.49 -13.38 -0.55
N ILE A 94 13.76 -13.93 -1.51
CA ILE A 94 12.38 -14.38 -1.35
C ILE A 94 12.38 -15.91 -1.34
N PRO A 95 11.67 -16.57 -0.39
CA PRO A 95 11.49 -18.01 -0.40
C PRO A 95 10.89 -18.49 -1.74
N GLU A 96 11.44 -19.56 -2.34
CA GLU A 96 11.00 -20.06 -3.63
C GLU A 96 9.51 -20.35 -3.68
N ASN A 97 8.98 -20.97 -2.62
CA ASN A 97 7.57 -21.35 -2.51
C ASN A 97 6.62 -20.14 -2.43
N ASP A 98 7.14 -18.97 -2.10
CA ASP A 98 6.34 -17.75 -1.89
C ASP A 98 6.54 -16.70 -2.99
N LYS A 99 7.39 -16.97 -3.96
CA LYS A 99 7.70 -16.01 -5.05
C LYS A 99 6.43 -15.50 -5.74
N GLU A 100 5.47 -16.39 -5.98
CA GLU A 100 4.21 -16.01 -6.61
C GLU A 100 3.42 -15.03 -5.74
N ILE A 101 3.29 -15.35 -4.45
CA ILE A 101 2.56 -14.52 -3.48
C ILE A 101 3.19 -13.14 -3.39
N TYR A 102 4.53 -13.07 -3.23
CA TYR A 102 5.23 -11.78 -3.15
C TYR A 102 5.18 -10.98 -4.45
N SER A 103 5.18 -11.64 -5.61
CA SER A 103 5.03 -10.98 -6.91
C SER A 103 3.66 -10.32 -7.04
N LEU A 104 2.59 -11.04 -6.69
CA LEU A 104 1.21 -10.57 -6.85
C LEU A 104 0.83 -9.55 -5.76
N LEU A 105 1.13 -9.83 -4.49
CA LEU A 105 0.88 -8.88 -3.40
C LEU A 105 1.76 -7.63 -3.51
N GLY A 106 2.98 -7.78 -4.00
CA GLY A 106 3.94 -6.68 -4.19
C GLY A 106 3.57 -5.72 -5.31
N GLY A 107 2.78 -6.18 -6.31
CA GLY A 107 2.33 -5.34 -7.42
C GLY A 107 3.47 -4.63 -8.13
N GLY A 108 4.58 -5.32 -8.41
CA GLY A 108 5.74 -4.72 -9.09
C GLY A 108 6.56 -3.72 -8.26
N SER A 109 6.27 -3.56 -6.95
CA SER A 109 6.99 -2.64 -6.06
C SER A 109 8.00 -3.38 -5.18
N VAL A 110 9.29 -3.03 -5.32
CA VAL A 110 10.39 -3.55 -4.49
C VAL A 110 10.16 -3.20 -3.01
N GLY A 111 9.80 -1.95 -2.71
CA GLY A 111 9.55 -1.50 -1.34
C GLY A 111 8.40 -2.25 -0.67
N LYS A 112 7.32 -2.51 -1.43
CA LYS A 112 6.18 -3.30 -0.94
C LYS A 112 6.58 -4.75 -0.68
N CYS A 113 7.39 -5.37 -1.54
CA CYS A 113 7.91 -6.72 -1.31
C CYS A 113 8.78 -6.79 -0.05
N ILE A 114 9.66 -5.81 0.18
CA ILE A 114 10.48 -5.75 1.39
C ILE A 114 9.59 -5.63 2.64
N ARG A 115 8.55 -4.79 2.58
CA ARG A 115 7.61 -4.63 3.70
C ARG A 115 6.83 -5.91 3.96
N LEU A 116 6.37 -6.61 2.92
CA LEU A 116 5.71 -7.91 3.03
C LEU A 116 6.63 -8.95 3.67
N LEU A 117 7.89 -9.04 3.25
CA LEU A 117 8.89 -9.93 3.85
C LEU A 117 9.15 -9.61 5.32
N LYS A 118 9.34 -8.34 5.65
CA LYS A 118 9.63 -7.88 7.00
C LYS A 118 8.56 -8.25 8.03
N TYR A 119 7.31 -8.32 7.60
CA TYR A 119 6.14 -8.51 8.46
C TYR A 119 5.38 -9.81 8.20
N ASP A 120 5.99 -10.78 7.53
CA ASP A 120 5.39 -12.09 7.21
C ASP A 120 4.08 -11.97 6.43
N GLY A 121 4.04 -11.06 5.45
CA GLY A 121 2.82 -10.70 4.72
C GLY A 121 2.17 -11.88 3.99
N ALA A 122 2.95 -12.85 3.51
CA ALA A 122 2.41 -14.05 2.89
C ALA A 122 1.60 -14.89 3.89
N ASP A 123 2.11 -15.05 5.11
CA ASP A 123 1.41 -15.82 6.16
C ASP A 123 0.19 -15.07 6.69
N ILE A 124 0.28 -13.74 6.85
CA ILE A 124 -0.87 -12.91 7.20
C ILE A 124 -1.98 -13.10 6.14
N TYR A 125 -1.63 -13.08 4.85
CA TYR A 125 -2.62 -13.23 3.78
C TYR A 125 -3.26 -14.63 3.79
N ARG A 126 -2.47 -15.69 4.00
CA ARG A 126 -2.99 -17.05 4.16
C ARG A 126 -3.95 -17.17 5.36
N CYS A 127 -3.59 -16.56 6.51
CA CYS A 127 -4.47 -16.53 7.68
C CYS A 127 -5.78 -15.80 7.39
N ILE A 128 -5.75 -14.65 6.72
CA ILE A 128 -6.96 -13.93 6.30
C ILE A 128 -7.84 -14.85 5.44
N LEU A 129 -7.28 -15.51 4.43
CA LEU A 129 -8.04 -16.43 3.57
C LEU A 129 -8.61 -17.63 4.35
N SER A 130 -7.88 -18.15 5.34
CA SER A 130 -8.41 -19.22 6.18
C SER A 130 -9.64 -18.79 6.99
N PHE A 131 -9.67 -17.56 7.52
CA PHE A 131 -10.86 -17.00 8.17
C PHE A 131 -11.99 -16.74 7.17
N LEU A 132 -11.69 -16.19 6.00
CA LEU A 132 -12.69 -15.98 4.95
C LEU A 132 -13.33 -17.30 4.50
N ASN A 133 -12.56 -18.39 4.48
CA ASN A 133 -13.09 -19.72 4.13
C ASN A 133 -14.02 -20.32 5.20
N GLN A 134 -13.90 -19.90 6.48
CA GLN A 134 -14.78 -20.32 7.57
C GLN A 134 -16.17 -19.66 7.51
N LEU A 135 -16.30 -18.55 6.79
CA LEU A 135 -17.56 -17.81 6.73
C LEU A 135 -18.73 -18.68 6.23
N PRO A 136 -19.92 -18.50 6.82
CA PRO A 136 -20.37 -17.44 7.73
C PRO A 136 -20.18 -17.74 9.23
N ASN A 137 -19.39 -18.72 9.63
CA ASN A 137 -19.22 -19.12 11.03
C ASN A 137 -17.75 -19.03 11.44
N LEU A 138 -17.30 -17.85 11.89
CA LEU A 138 -15.93 -17.63 12.34
C LEU A 138 -15.66 -18.31 13.69
N ASN A 139 -14.50 -18.93 13.81
CA ASN A 139 -13.99 -19.37 15.10
C ASN A 139 -13.43 -18.16 15.87
N GLY A 140 -14.24 -17.59 16.78
CA GLY A 140 -13.88 -16.39 17.56
C GLY A 140 -12.60 -16.57 18.38
N PHE A 141 -12.35 -17.74 18.95
CA PHE A 141 -11.14 -17.99 19.74
C PHE A 141 -9.87 -17.99 18.90
N GLU A 142 -9.90 -18.58 17.71
CA GLU A 142 -8.76 -18.54 16.79
C GLU A 142 -8.53 -17.11 16.27
N LEU A 143 -9.62 -16.39 15.98
CA LEU A 143 -9.56 -15.01 15.56
C LEU A 143 -8.94 -14.11 16.63
N GLU A 144 -9.35 -14.22 17.89
CA GLU A 144 -8.76 -13.47 19.00
C GLU A 144 -7.27 -13.75 19.15
N LYS A 145 -6.86 -15.02 19.09
CA LYS A 145 -5.44 -15.40 19.11
C LYS A 145 -4.65 -14.76 17.97
N PHE A 146 -5.20 -14.79 16.77
CA PHE A 146 -4.57 -14.18 15.60
C PHE A 146 -4.43 -12.67 15.80
N VAL A 147 -5.49 -11.98 16.20
CA VAL A 147 -5.49 -10.52 16.43
C VAL A 147 -4.52 -10.12 17.53
N ALA A 148 -4.40 -10.90 18.61
CA ALA A 148 -3.47 -10.64 19.70
C ALA A 148 -1.99 -10.55 19.22
N THR A 149 -1.63 -11.23 18.12
CA THR A 149 -0.28 -11.16 17.55
C THR A 149 0.10 -9.81 16.96
N PHE A 150 -0.87 -8.92 16.74
CA PHE A 150 -0.68 -7.57 16.21
C PHE A 150 -0.71 -6.47 17.27
N SER A 151 -0.91 -6.84 18.55
CA SER A 151 -0.96 -5.90 19.66
C SER A 151 0.44 -5.34 19.99
N GLY A 152 0.48 -4.10 20.51
CA GLY A 152 1.70 -3.44 20.99
C GLY A 152 2.33 -2.47 19.98
N THR A 153 2.99 -1.43 20.52
CA THR A 153 3.55 -0.32 19.73
C THR A 153 4.61 -0.73 18.70
N LYS A 154 5.35 -1.81 18.97
CA LYS A 154 6.37 -2.34 18.04
C LYS A 154 5.78 -3.00 16.80
N ASN A 155 4.50 -3.36 16.83
CA ASN A 155 3.81 -4.08 15.77
C ASN A 155 3.02 -3.17 14.80
N ARG A 156 3.13 -1.84 14.94
CA ARG A 156 2.34 -0.89 14.12
C ARG A 156 2.46 -1.16 12.61
N GLY A 157 3.67 -1.37 12.09
CA GLY A 157 3.84 -1.63 10.66
C GLY A 157 3.25 -2.98 10.20
N ARG A 158 3.24 -3.98 11.10
CA ARG A 158 2.60 -5.28 10.86
C ARG A 158 1.08 -5.17 10.88
N LEU A 159 0.54 -4.35 11.78
CA LEU A 159 -0.88 -4.01 11.85
C LEU A 159 -1.37 -3.28 10.59
N GLU A 160 -0.64 -2.26 10.16
CA GLU A 160 -0.95 -1.52 8.93
C GLU A 160 -0.94 -2.45 7.71
N LEU A 161 -0.02 -3.41 7.66
CA LEU A 161 0.01 -4.42 6.60
C LEU A 161 -1.18 -5.37 6.68
N LEU A 162 -1.58 -5.84 7.88
CA LEU A 162 -2.78 -6.66 8.04
C LEU A 162 -4.03 -5.94 7.50
N ILE A 163 -4.20 -4.67 7.85
CA ILE A 163 -5.32 -3.85 7.40
C ILE A 163 -5.32 -3.72 5.87
N GLU A 164 -4.16 -3.48 5.27
CA GLU A 164 -4.01 -3.40 3.81
C GLU A 164 -4.39 -4.72 3.14
N LEU A 165 -3.89 -5.86 3.64
CA LEU A 165 -4.15 -7.17 3.09
C LEU A 165 -5.62 -7.61 3.28
N LEU A 166 -6.23 -7.25 4.41
CA LEU A 166 -7.65 -7.51 4.66
C LEU A 166 -8.53 -6.72 3.69
N ASN A 167 -8.27 -5.42 3.52
CA ASN A 167 -8.97 -4.60 2.54
C ASN A 167 -8.79 -5.13 1.10
N LEU A 168 -7.58 -5.57 0.75
CA LEU A 168 -7.31 -6.20 -0.53
C LEU A 168 -8.14 -7.46 -0.72
N SER A 169 -8.22 -8.34 0.29
CA SER A 169 -8.99 -9.60 0.23
C SER A 169 -10.48 -9.35 0.00
N VAL A 170 -11.07 -8.39 0.73
CA VAL A 170 -12.48 -8.01 0.56
C VAL A 170 -12.75 -7.41 -0.82
N ALA A 171 -11.86 -6.56 -1.31
CA ALA A 171 -11.97 -5.98 -2.66
C ALA A 171 -11.84 -7.06 -3.75
N ARG A 172 -10.95 -8.04 -3.56
CA ARG A 172 -10.79 -9.18 -4.49
C ARG A 172 -12.01 -10.10 -4.49
N ALA A 173 -12.61 -10.35 -3.32
CA ALA A 173 -13.86 -11.09 -3.21
C ALA A 173 -14.98 -10.39 -4.00
N SER A 174 -15.13 -9.07 -3.85
CA SER A 174 -16.08 -8.30 -4.65
C SER A 174 -15.83 -8.41 -6.16
N LYS A 175 -14.56 -8.30 -6.60
CA LYS A 175 -14.21 -8.49 -8.02
C LYS A 175 -14.56 -9.87 -8.52
N ALA A 176 -14.36 -10.91 -7.71
CA ALA A 176 -14.71 -12.29 -8.08
C ALA A 176 -16.20 -12.45 -8.39
N GLY A 177 -17.09 -11.79 -7.65
CA GLY A 177 -18.52 -11.81 -7.90
C GLY A 177 -18.96 -11.10 -9.18
N VAL A 178 -18.15 -10.14 -9.68
CA VAL A 178 -18.42 -9.45 -10.94
C VAL A 178 -17.80 -10.18 -12.14
N LEU A 179 -16.52 -10.60 -12.00
CA LEU A 179 -15.77 -11.22 -13.09
C LEU A 179 -16.04 -12.71 -13.24
N GLY A 180 -16.52 -13.36 -12.16
CA GLY A 180 -16.80 -14.80 -12.15
C GLY A 180 -15.58 -15.64 -12.58
N PRO A 181 -15.75 -16.55 -13.57
CA PRO A 181 -14.66 -17.40 -14.07
C PRO A 181 -13.51 -16.63 -14.76
N ASN A 182 -13.72 -15.36 -15.12
CA ASN A 182 -12.71 -14.52 -15.77
C ASN A 182 -11.69 -13.94 -14.77
N LEU A 183 -11.86 -14.19 -13.48
CA LEU A 183 -10.83 -13.85 -12.49
C LEU A 183 -9.70 -14.89 -12.58
N THR A 184 -8.58 -14.49 -13.16
CA THR A 184 -7.44 -15.40 -13.44
C THR A 184 -6.31 -15.26 -12.44
N ASP A 185 -6.17 -14.13 -11.80
CA ASP A 185 -5.04 -13.83 -10.91
C ASP A 185 -5.28 -14.39 -9.50
N GLN A 186 -4.77 -15.59 -9.27
CA GLN A 186 -4.83 -16.25 -7.97
C GLN A 186 -3.52 -16.05 -7.21
N ILE A 187 -3.59 -15.47 -6.01
CA ILE A 187 -2.40 -15.20 -5.17
C ILE A 187 -2.02 -16.44 -4.35
N VAL A 188 -3.02 -17.12 -3.81
CA VAL A 188 -2.85 -18.35 -3.02
C VAL A 188 -3.77 -19.44 -3.61
N LYS A 189 -3.35 -20.69 -3.52
CA LYS A 189 -4.16 -21.83 -3.94
C LYS A 189 -5.57 -21.76 -3.31
N ASP A 190 -6.58 -22.06 -4.09
CA ASP A 190 -8.01 -22.08 -3.72
C ASP A 190 -8.63 -20.70 -3.40
N GLU A 191 -7.89 -19.61 -3.51
CA GLU A 191 -8.37 -18.24 -3.25
C GLU A 191 -9.61 -17.88 -4.08
N ILE A 192 -9.59 -18.19 -5.36
CA ILE A 192 -10.71 -17.90 -6.28
C ILE A 192 -11.97 -18.68 -5.84
N GLY A 193 -11.82 -19.93 -5.44
CA GLY A 193 -12.93 -20.74 -4.94
C GLY A 193 -13.55 -20.15 -3.68
N ILE A 194 -12.74 -19.67 -2.73
CA ILE A 194 -13.21 -18.97 -1.53
C ILE A 194 -14.00 -17.72 -1.92
N PHE A 195 -13.46 -16.90 -2.80
CA PHE A 195 -14.13 -15.65 -3.20
C PHE A 195 -15.42 -15.88 -3.99
N GLN A 196 -15.46 -16.89 -4.86
CA GLN A 196 -16.69 -17.24 -5.58
C GLN A 196 -17.78 -17.78 -4.66
N LYS A 197 -17.40 -18.52 -3.61
CA LYS A 197 -18.33 -18.94 -2.56
C LYS A 197 -18.92 -17.76 -1.80
N LEU A 198 -18.09 -16.78 -1.45
CA LEU A 198 -18.50 -15.58 -0.70
C LEU A 198 -19.24 -14.56 -1.57
N CYS A 199 -18.92 -14.50 -2.86
CA CYS A 199 -19.47 -13.56 -3.82
C CYS A 199 -19.94 -14.26 -5.08
N PRO A 200 -21.07 -15.01 -5.02
CA PRO A 200 -21.53 -15.85 -6.12
C PRO A 200 -22.12 -15.07 -7.30
N ASN A 201 -22.44 -13.80 -7.12
CA ASN A 201 -23.11 -12.99 -8.16
C ASN A 201 -22.85 -11.49 -7.98
N PRO A 202 -23.13 -10.65 -9.02
CA PRO A 202 -22.88 -9.20 -8.97
C PRO A 202 -23.67 -8.45 -7.88
N ASN A 203 -24.84 -8.91 -7.47
CA ASN A 203 -25.61 -8.25 -6.41
C ASN A 203 -24.93 -8.38 -5.05
N VAL A 204 -24.38 -9.56 -4.76
CA VAL A 204 -23.57 -9.80 -3.56
C VAL A 204 -22.25 -9.02 -3.66
N ALA A 205 -21.63 -9.01 -4.84
CA ALA A 205 -20.40 -8.24 -5.08
C ALA A 205 -20.54 -6.75 -4.74
N LYS A 206 -21.71 -6.15 -5.01
CA LYS A 206 -21.99 -4.76 -4.63
C LYS A 206 -21.93 -4.56 -3.11
N LYS A 207 -22.54 -5.45 -2.34
CA LYS A 207 -22.50 -5.40 -0.86
C LYS A 207 -21.07 -5.50 -0.34
N TRP A 208 -20.26 -6.40 -0.91
CA TRP A 208 -18.86 -6.56 -0.56
C TRP A 208 -18.01 -5.33 -0.94
N ALA A 209 -18.31 -4.66 -2.07
CA ALA A 209 -17.65 -3.42 -2.46
C ALA A 209 -17.96 -2.27 -1.49
N GLU A 210 -19.23 -2.12 -1.09
CA GLU A 210 -19.66 -1.13 -0.08
C GLU A 210 -19.00 -1.40 1.28
N LEU A 211 -18.92 -2.68 1.68
CA LEU A 211 -18.22 -3.11 2.88
C LEU A 211 -16.74 -2.72 2.81
N ALA A 212 -16.03 -3.06 1.72
CA ALA A 212 -14.61 -2.72 1.53
C ALA A 212 -14.37 -1.20 1.67
N GLN A 213 -15.22 -0.38 1.04
CA GLN A 213 -15.10 1.07 1.09
C GLN A 213 -15.33 1.63 2.51
N THR A 214 -16.35 1.12 3.19
CA THR A 214 -16.69 1.55 4.56
C THR A 214 -15.62 1.14 5.55
N GLN A 215 -15.11 -0.10 5.46
CA GLN A 215 -14.06 -0.61 6.34
C GLN A 215 -12.75 0.16 6.17
N SER A 216 -12.33 0.43 4.94
CA SER A 216 -11.11 1.20 4.67
C SER A 216 -11.17 2.58 5.34
N LYS A 217 -12.32 3.27 5.28
CA LYS A 217 -12.52 4.56 5.96
C LYS A 217 -12.46 4.42 7.48
N ASN A 218 -13.16 3.43 8.04
CA ASN A 218 -13.24 3.22 9.49
C ASN A 218 -11.88 2.86 10.09
N LEU A 219 -11.12 1.98 9.43
CA LEU A 219 -9.79 1.56 9.87
C LEU A 219 -8.79 2.72 9.82
N ASN A 220 -8.79 3.51 8.75
CA ASN A 220 -7.93 4.69 8.65
C ASN A 220 -8.28 5.75 9.71
N HIS A 221 -9.58 5.98 9.94
CA HIS A 221 -10.03 6.89 11.00
C HIS A 221 -9.63 6.37 12.40
N GLY A 222 -9.87 5.10 12.68
CA GLY A 222 -9.51 4.50 13.97
C GLY A 222 -8.02 4.60 14.28
N LEU A 223 -7.15 4.37 13.28
CA LEU A 223 -5.70 4.57 13.41
C LEU A 223 -5.34 6.04 13.72
N SER A 224 -6.06 7.00 13.14
CA SER A 224 -5.80 8.43 13.34
C SER A 224 -6.18 8.91 14.74
N VAL A 225 -7.18 8.28 15.37
CA VAL A 225 -7.67 8.63 16.71
C VAL A 225 -7.15 7.67 17.80
N ASN A 226 -6.18 6.81 17.48
CA ASN A 226 -5.55 5.86 18.39
C ASN A 226 -6.51 4.90 19.10
N LEU A 227 -7.54 4.39 18.39
CA LEU A 227 -8.39 3.32 18.91
C LEU A 227 -7.58 2.05 19.14
N ASP A 228 -8.07 1.16 20.02
CA ASP A 228 -7.44 -0.14 20.23
C ASP A 228 -7.44 -0.97 18.93
N PRO A 229 -6.25 -1.30 18.39
CA PRO A 229 -6.14 -2.01 17.13
C PRO A 229 -6.80 -3.40 17.15
N GLY A 230 -6.74 -4.09 18.28
CA GLY A 230 -7.32 -5.42 18.41
C GLY A 230 -8.84 -5.38 18.23
N SER A 231 -9.51 -4.48 18.94
CA SER A 231 -10.95 -4.27 18.82
C SER A 231 -11.38 -3.87 17.41
N MET A 232 -10.58 -3.01 16.75
CA MET A 232 -10.85 -2.58 15.36
C MET A 232 -10.80 -3.74 14.37
N ILE A 233 -9.81 -4.63 14.50
CA ILE A 233 -9.67 -5.78 13.60
C ILE A 233 -10.80 -6.77 13.86
N LEU A 234 -11.14 -7.04 15.13
CA LEU A 234 -12.26 -7.92 15.50
C LEU A 234 -13.58 -7.40 14.93
N ASP A 235 -13.90 -6.11 15.13
CA ASP A 235 -15.11 -5.49 14.55
C ASP A 235 -15.14 -5.64 13.02
N THR A 236 -13.98 -5.50 12.38
CA THR A 236 -13.86 -5.67 10.93
C THR A 236 -14.22 -7.08 10.50
N PHE A 237 -13.70 -8.12 11.16
CA PHE A 237 -14.02 -9.51 10.85
C PHE A 237 -15.48 -9.85 11.14
N PHE A 238 -16.07 -9.33 12.21
CA PHE A 238 -17.50 -9.54 12.52
C PHE A 238 -18.40 -8.87 11.47
N ARG A 239 -18.05 -7.67 10.98
CA ARG A 239 -18.80 -7.05 9.86
C ARG A 239 -18.70 -7.86 8.56
N ILE A 240 -17.55 -8.47 8.30
CA ILE A 240 -17.36 -9.38 7.17
C ILE A 240 -18.24 -10.62 7.35
N GLU A 241 -18.29 -11.19 8.56
CA GLU A 241 -19.15 -12.33 8.88
C GLU A 241 -20.63 -11.99 8.71
N ASP A 242 -21.07 -10.83 9.22
CA ASP A 242 -22.46 -10.40 9.08
C ASP A 242 -22.84 -10.16 7.61
N CYS A 243 -21.93 -9.60 6.81
CA CYS A 243 -22.12 -9.49 5.37
C CYS A 243 -22.30 -10.87 4.73
N ALA A 244 -21.49 -11.85 5.12
CA ALA A 244 -21.58 -13.21 4.60
C ALA A 244 -22.86 -13.94 5.02
N LYS A 245 -23.45 -13.64 6.20
CA LYS A 245 -24.73 -14.18 6.65
C LYS A 245 -25.93 -13.66 5.86
N THR A 246 -25.77 -12.54 5.13
CA THR A 246 -26.85 -11.92 4.34
C THR A 246 -26.89 -12.39 2.88
N ILE A 247 -26.06 -13.37 2.53
CA ILE A 247 -25.96 -13.99 1.19
C ILE A 247 -26.86 -15.18 1.12
#